data_1e68904a4172e7134c6877c515dbe0cb
#
_entry.id   1e68904a4172e7134c6877c515dbe0cb
#
_cell.length_a   1.000
_cell.length_b   1.000
_cell.length_c   1.000
_cell.angle_alpha   90.00
_cell.angle_beta   90.00
_cell.angle_gamma   90.00
#
_symmetry.space_group_name_H-M   'P 1'
#
loop_
_entity.id
_entity.type
_entity.pdbx_description
1 polymer ?
#
loop_
_entity_poly.entity_id
_entity_poly.type
_entity_poly.pdbx_seq_one_letter_code
_entity_poly.pdbx_strand_id
1 'polypeptide(L)'
;QIHGLQDVVVPYIGSSGSKSIPDVIDFWINYNSCSLEPNRVIKYSNLALINFDTYENCLNNTNVKLILHAEMGHNWPFINTYNLSASNEVWNFVSQFNLSGKIN
;
A
#
# COMPACT_ATOMS: atom_id res chain seq x y z
N GLN A 1 1.41 -0.90 -3.08
CA GLN A 1 2.50 -1.23 -2.15
C GLN A 1 1.92 -1.83 -0.87
N ILE A 2 2.44 -2.97 -0.43
CA ILE A 2 2.18 -3.57 0.87
C ILE A 2 3.50 -3.61 1.61
N HIS A 3 3.55 -3.11 2.85
CA HIS A 3 4.81 -3.00 3.57
C HIS A 3 4.62 -3.19 5.07
N GLY A 4 5.64 -3.77 5.72
CA GLY A 4 5.70 -3.92 7.17
C GLY A 4 6.56 -2.84 7.80
N LEU A 5 6.10 -2.23 8.88
CA LEU A 5 6.88 -1.19 9.58
C LEU A 5 8.12 -1.76 10.29
N GLN A 6 8.16 -3.09 10.54
CA GLN A 6 9.28 -3.78 11.18
C GLN A 6 10.23 -4.43 10.15
N ASP A 7 10.12 -4.06 8.88
CA ASP A 7 10.98 -4.59 7.82
C ASP A 7 12.41 -4.04 7.98
N VAL A 8 13.36 -4.94 8.25
CA VAL A 8 14.78 -4.59 8.39
C VAL A 8 15.58 -4.84 7.11
N VAL A 9 14.99 -5.53 6.12
CA VAL A 9 15.63 -5.78 4.81
C VAL A 9 15.41 -4.62 3.87
N VAL A 10 14.15 -4.15 3.80
CA VAL A 10 13.77 -2.92 3.07
C VAL A 10 13.12 -1.98 4.09
N PRO A 11 13.91 -1.17 4.81
CA PRO A 11 13.37 -0.35 5.89
C PRO A 11 12.35 0.67 5.41
N TYR A 12 11.27 0.84 6.17
CA TYR A 12 10.25 1.83 5.87
C TYR A 12 10.82 3.24 5.68
N ILE A 13 11.80 3.62 6.51
CA ILE A 13 12.46 4.93 6.45
C ILE A 13 13.53 5.02 5.35
N GLY A 14 13.78 3.94 4.60
CA GLY A 14 14.81 3.88 3.59
C GLY A 14 16.19 3.52 4.12
N SER A 15 17.12 3.34 3.21
CA SER A 15 18.51 3.02 3.48
C SER A 15 19.40 3.53 2.34
N SER A 16 20.72 3.26 2.40
CA SER A 16 21.63 3.60 1.30
C SER A 16 21.28 2.86 0.00
N GLY A 17 20.60 1.72 0.08
CA GLY A 17 20.23 0.89 -1.07
C GLY A 17 18.76 0.96 -1.47
N SER A 18 17.91 1.66 -0.72
CA SER A 18 16.49 1.75 -1.01
C SER A 18 15.88 3.07 -0.56
N LYS A 19 14.93 3.56 -1.34
CA LYS A 19 14.15 4.74 -0.96
C LYS A 19 13.22 4.41 0.19
N SER A 20 12.85 5.42 0.98
CA SER A 20 11.81 5.28 1.98
C SER A 20 10.46 4.95 1.31
N ILE A 21 9.59 4.25 2.02
CA ILE A 21 8.24 3.96 1.50
C ILE A 21 7.43 5.25 1.29
N PRO A 22 7.47 6.25 2.18
CA PRO A 22 6.85 7.54 1.89
C PRO A 22 7.32 8.17 0.58
N ASP A 23 8.62 8.15 0.28
CA ASP A 23 9.16 8.71 -0.96
C ASP A 23 8.68 7.95 -2.20
N VAL A 24 8.57 6.62 -2.11
CA VAL A 24 8.02 5.79 -3.19
C VAL A 24 6.56 6.15 -3.47
N ILE A 25 5.76 6.29 -2.42
CA ILE A 25 4.35 6.65 -2.56
C ILE A 25 4.21 8.08 -3.11
N ASP A 26 4.98 9.03 -2.60
CA ASP A 26 4.97 10.42 -3.11
C ASP A 26 5.33 10.48 -4.60
N PHE A 27 6.31 9.67 -5.03
CA PHE A 27 6.63 9.56 -6.45
C PHE A 27 5.40 9.17 -7.29
N TRP A 28 4.69 8.13 -6.89
CA TRP A 28 3.53 7.65 -7.65
C TRP A 28 2.33 8.58 -7.57
N ILE A 29 2.09 9.21 -6.42
CA ILE A 29 1.05 10.21 -6.25
C ILE A 29 1.30 11.39 -7.20
N ASN A 30 2.52 11.88 -7.26
CA ASN A 30 2.90 12.98 -8.12
C ASN A 30 2.88 12.58 -9.61
N TYR A 31 3.43 11.42 -9.94
CA TYR A 31 3.45 10.90 -11.31
C TYR A 31 2.03 10.73 -11.87
N ASN A 32 1.12 10.22 -11.07
CA ASN A 32 -0.27 10.00 -11.46
C ASN A 32 -1.18 11.19 -11.17
N SER A 33 -0.66 12.27 -10.61
CA SER A 33 -1.43 13.49 -10.25
C SER A 33 -2.65 13.17 -9.39
N CYS A 34 -2.46 12.35 -8.37
CA CYS A 34 -3.52 11.99 -7.42
C CYS A 34 -3.79 13.11 -6.40
N SER A 35 -4.94 13.05 -5.75
CA SER A 35 -5.18 13.85 -4.53
C SER A 35 -4.12 13.53 -3.48
N LEU A 36 -3.64 14.56 -2.76
CA LEU A 36 -2.56 14.41 -1.80
C LEU A 36 -3.01 13.73 -0.50
N GLU A 37 -4.30 13.82 -0.17
CA GLU A 37 -4.85 13.19 1.03
C GLU A 37 -5.46 11.83 0.66
N PRO A 38 -5.09 10.75 1.36
CA PRO A 38 -5.66 9.45 1.10
C PRO A 38 -7.03 9.28 1.73
N ASN A 39 -7.81 8.38 1.16
CA ASN A 39 -8.92 7.77 1.86
C ASN A 39 -8.36 6.65 2.74
N ARG A 40 -8.38 6.84 4.06
CA ARG A 40 -7.74 5.94 5.02
C ARG A 40 -8.76 5.08 5.75
N VAL A 41 -8.53 3.77 5.73
CA VAL A 41 -9.21 2.80 6.57
C VAL A 41 -8.18 2.16 7.50
N ILE A 42 -8.48 2.12 8.80
CA ILE A 42 -7.61 1.51 9.80
C ILE A 42 -8.31 0.27 10.34
N LYS A 43 -7.65 -0.87 10.26
CA LYS A 43 -8.10 -2.10 10.91
C LYS A 43 -7.26 -2.36 12.15
N TYR A 44 -7.95 -2.71 13.23
CA TYR A 44 -7.32 -3.15 14.47
C TYR A 44 -7.41 -4.67 14.52
N SER A 45 -6.27 -5.32 14.70
CA SER A 45 -6.22 -6.74 15.02
C SER A 45 -5.63 -6.93 16.42
N ASN A 46 -5.72 -8.15 16.98
CA ASN A 46 -5.12 -8.46 18.28
C ASN A 46 -3.60 -8.25 18.31
N LEU A 47 -2.96 -8.13 17.15
CA LEU A 47 -1.52 -8.05 17.01
C LEU A 47 -1.05 -6.69 16.53
N ALA A 48 -1.87 -5.93 15.79
CA ALA A 48 -1.38 -4.69 15.22
C ALA A 48 -2.45 -3.85 14.53
N LEU A 49 -2.07 -2.60 14.25
CA LEU A 49 -2.77 -1.71 13.33
C LEU A 49 -2.38 -2.01 11.90
N ILE A 50 -3.37 -2.03 11.00
CA ILE A 50 -3.16 -2.10 9.56
C ILE A 50 -3.82 -0.87 8.93
N ASN A 51 -3.02 -0.02 8.28
CA ASN A 51 -3.50 1.16 7.57
C ASN A 51 -3.68 0.83 6.09
N PHE A 52 -4.86 1.15 5.55
CA PHE A 52 -5.18 1.04 4.14
C PHE A 52 -5.39 2.46 3.60
N ASP A 53 -4.42 2.98 2.89
CA ASP A 53 -4.46 4.32 2.30
C ASP A 53 -4.67 4.21 0.80
N THR A 54 -5.76 4.78 0.29
CA THR A 54 -6.04 4.84 -1.15
C THR A 54 -6.03 6.30 -1.60
N TYR A 55 -5.13 6.62 -2.51
CA TYR A 55 -5.04 7.94 -3.15
C TYR A 55 -5.81 7.88 -4.45
N GLU A 56 -6.79 8.76 -4.58
CA GLU A 56 -7.77 8.77 -5.66
C GLU A 56 -7.67 10.06 -6.50
N ASN A 57 -8.57 10.21 -7.43
CA ASN A 57 -8.62 11.35 -8.35
C ASN A 57 -7.33 11.51 -9.17
N CYS A 58 -6.71 10.39 -9.50
CA CYS A 58 -5.52 10.36 -10.32
C CYS A 58 -5.86 10.49 -11.80
N LEU A 59 -4.87 10.91 -12.61
CA LEU A 59 -5.01 10.92 -14.06
C LEU A 59 -5.31 9.52 -14.60
N ASN A 60 -6.01 9.49 -15.73
CA ASN A 60 -6.38 8.25 -16.42
C ASN A 60 -7.19 7.28 -15.56
N ASN A 61 -7.93 7.82 -14.59
CA ASN A 61 -8.78 7.02 -13.70
C ASN A 61 -8.01 5.87 -13.03
N THR A 62 -6.82 6.18 -12.51
CA THR A 62 -5.96 5.26 -11.76
C THR A 62 -6.02 5.55 -10.26
N ASN A 63 -5.43 4.69 -9.45
CA ASN A 63 -5.29 4.90 -8.00
C ASN A 63 -3.89 4.48 -7.55
N VAL A 64 -3.47 5.00 -6.41
CA VAL A 64 -2.29 4.53 -5.68
C VAL A 64 -2.76 4.03 -4.32
N LYS A 65 -2.33 2.83 -3.93
CA LYS A 65 -2.70 2.25 -2.64
C LYS A 65 -1.49 1.80 -1.86
N LEU A 66 -1.48 2.15 -0.57
CA LEU A 66 -0.48 1.72 0.39
C LEU A 66 -1.16 0.99 1.54
N ILE A 67 -0.67 -0.21 1.83
CA ILE A 67 -1.09 -0.99 3.01
C ILE A 67 0.12 -1.13 3.92
N LEU A 68 0.02 -0.61 5.13
CA LEU A 68 1.06 -0.68 6.15
C LEU A 68 0.60 -1.54 7.32
N HIS A 69 1.40 -2.56 7.65
CA HIS A 69 1.18 -3.40 8.81
C HIS A 69 2.20 -3.07 9.90
N ALA A 70 1.73 -2.66 11.07
CA ALA A 70 2.60 -2.13 12.14
C ALA A 70 3.60 -3.14 12.68
N GLU A 71 3.25 -4.43 12.69
CA GLU A 71 4.08 -5.50 13.30
C GLU A 71 4.78 -6.41 12.29
N MET A 72 4.55 -6.22 10.99
CA MET A 72 5.11 -7.11 9.98
C MET A 72 6.54 -6.69 9.61
N GLY A 73 7.40 -7.68 9.46
CA GLY A 73 8.74 -7.52 8.89
C GLY A 73 8.74 -7.72 7.37
N HIS A 74 9.86 -8.27 6.85
CA HIS A 74 10.02 -8.55 5.42
C HIS A 74 9.37 -9.89 5.07
N ASN A 75 8.05 -9.92 5.06
CA ASN A 75 7.25 -11.12 4.87
C ASN A 75 6.17 -10.90 3.81
N TRP A 76 5.73 -12.01 3.20
CA TRP A 76 4.49 -12.04 2.44
C TRP A 76 3.35 -12.26 3.43
N PRO A 77 2.42 -11.32 3.60
CA PRO A 77 1.36 -11.48 4.59
C PRO A 77 0.33 -12.53 4.18
N PHE A 78 0.06 -13.43 5.12
CA PHE A 78 -1.03 -14.41 5.06
C PHE A 78 -2.06 -14.08 6.13
N ILE A 79 -3.33 -14.42 5.87
CA ILE A 79 -4.44 -14.07 6.76
C ILE A 79 -4.26 -14.65 8.17
N ASN A 80 -3.75 -15.87 8.29
CA ASN A 80 -3.59 -16.54 9.57
C ASN A 80 -2.42 -16.00 10.41
N THR A 81 -1.45 -15.33 9.77
CA THR A 81 -0.26 -14.81 10.46
C THR A 81 -0.39 -13.33 10.77
N TYR A 82 -0.88 -12.54 9.81
CA TYR A 82 -0.90 -11.08 9.91
C TYR A 82 -2.30 -10.47 9.82
N ASN A 83 -3.33 -11.29 9.78
CA ASN A 83 -4.71 -10.84 9.55
C ASN A 83 -4.85 -9.99 8.28
N LEU A 84 -4.02 -10.29 7.30
CA LEU A 84 -3.91 -9.59 6.01
C LEU A 84 -3.54 -10.62 4.95
N SER A 85 -4.31 -10.70 3.88
CA SER A 85 -3.98 -11.55 2.72
C SER A 85 -3.45 -10.67 1.59
N ALA A 86 -2.14 -10.70 1.37
CA ALA A 86 -1.52 -9.94 0.27
C ALA A 86 -2.10 -10.36 -1.08
N SER A 87 -2.30 -11.65 -1.32
CA SER A 87 -2.86 -12.14 -2.57
C SER A 87 -4.25 -11.57 -2.85
N ASN A 88 -5.13 -11.55 -1.84
CA ASN A 88 -6.46 -10.99 -1.98
C ASN A 88 -6.42 -9.48 -2.20
N GLU A 89 -5.59 -8.77 -1.44
CA GLU A 89 -5.46 -7.31 -1.58
C GLU A 89 -4.92 -6.91 -2.96
N VAL A 90 -3.92 -7.63 -3.46
CA VAL A 90 -3.37 -7.38 -4.80
C VAL A 90 -4.46 -7.64 -5.86
N TRP A 91 -5.14 -8.77 -5.80
CA TRP A 91 -6.19 -9.09 -6.76
C TRP A 91 -7.35 -8.10 -6.69
N ASN A 92 -7.83 -7.76 -5.49
CA ASN A 92 -8.91 -6.80 -5.30
C ASN A 92 -8.56 -5.42 -5.86
N PHE A 93 -7.29 -5.03 -5.77
CA PHE A 93 -6.83 -3.77 -6.34
C PHE A 93 -6.72 -3.85 -7.87
N VAL A 94 -5.91 -4.78 -8.40
CA VAL A 94 -5.60 -4.79 -9.83
C VAL A 94 -6.80 -5.17 -10.71
N SER A 95 -7.73 -5.99 -10.20
CA SER A 95 -8.91 -6.40 -10.96
C SER A 95 -9.91 -5.26 -11.21
N GLN A 96 -9.73 -4.11 -10.57
CA GLN A 96 -10.55 -2.92 -10.82
C GLN A 96 -10.14 -2.16 -12.09
N PHE A 97 -9.03 -2.53 -12.72
CA PHE A 97 -8.43 -1.74 -13.80
C PHE A 97 -8.27 -2.55 -15.09
N ASN A 98 -8.29 -1.85 -16.21
CA ASN A 98 -7.84 -2.33 -17.51
C ASN A 98 -6.90 -1.29 -18.14
N LEU A 99 -6.55 -1.44 -19.40
CA LEU A 99 -5.64 -0.52 -20.09
C LEU A 99 -6.18 0.91 -20.22
N SER A 100 -7.48 1.11 -20.02
CA SER A 100 -8.14 2.43 -20.07
C SER A 100 -8.35 3.04 -18.68
N GLY A 101 -7.87 2.41 -17.61
CA GLY A 101 -8.04 2.85 -16.24
C GLY A 101 -9.06 2.01 -15.47
N LYS A 102 -9.66 2.59 -14.44
CA LYS A 102 -10.60 1.90 -13.57
C LYS A 102 -11.87 1.51 -14.32
N ILE A 103 -12.28 0.27 -14.15
CA ILE A 103 -13.51 -0.27 -14.72
C ILE A 103 -14.69 0.21 -13.88
N ASN A 104 -15.67 0.81 -14.50
CA ASN A 104 -16.89 1.27 -13.82
C ASN A 104 -17.97 0.21 -13.83
#